data_9e073c44fbfd77d8d4ec50a1d69915bf
#
_entry.id   9e073c44fbfd77d8d4ec50a1d69915bf
#
_cell.length_a   1.000
_cell.length_b   1.000
_cell.length_c   1.000
_cell.angle_alpha   90.00
_cell.angle_beta   90.00
_cell.angle_gamma   90.00
#
_symmetry.space_group_name_H-M   'P 1'
#
loop_
_entity.id
_entity.type
_entity.pdbx_description
1 polymer ?
#
loop_
_entity_poly.entity_id
_entity_poly.type
_entity_poly.pdbx_seq_one_letter_code
_entity_poly.pdbx_strand_id
1 'polypeptide(L)'
;MSKSLSILLPTYNCDCTALISELQRQCVAEGTNFEIIVADDASPDKRFIIKNRTISNLDGVRYIEREQNVGRSAIRNYLVSQASKEWILFIDGDLSLNNAKFIHNYLKAEGDVIVGGISIVENEKRWGNNLRYRYEHSSKEAISAENRRKTPYQHLSTNFIANRKLIGTNPYNEDIKQYGFEDVLLGKRFKALNAKINHIDNPVLFNDFELNAVFLCKTEEALRTLSTFQTELKGYSNLLKITGKLQKMHISWIGVWLYKFLHKPLKHNLKGNNPSVFLFNIYKLLYFLHYNSIRK
;
A
#
# COMPACT_ATOMS: atom_id res chain seq x y z
N MET A 1 0.89 -27.56 -13.71
CA MET A 1 -0.10 -27.61 -12.62
C MET A 1 -0.69 -26.20 -12.44
N SER A 2 -2.00 -26.07 -12.25
CA SER A 2 -2.63 -24.80 -11.93
C SER A 2 -2.14 -24.29 -10.57
N LYS A 3 -1.85 -22.97 -10.43
CA LYS A 3 -1.46 -22.36 -9.14
C LYS A 3 -2.61 -22.51 -8.14
N SER A 4 -2.34 -22.98 -6.93
CA SER A 4 -3.27 -22.90 -5.80
C SER A 4 -3.06 -21.58 -5.04
N LEU A 5 -4.16 -20.87 -4.67
CA LEU A 5 -4.12 -19.48 -4.22
C LEU A 5 -4.63 -19.31 -2.78
N SER A 6 -3.82 -18.69 -1.91
CA SER A 6 -4.31 -18.00 -0.70
C SER A 6 -4.41 -16.51 -1.00
N ILE A 7 -5.61 -15.95 -1.00
CA ILE A 7 -5.85 -14.52 -1.21
C ILE A 7 -6.01 -13.88 0.17
N LEU A 8 -5.12 -12.96 0.53
CA LEU A 8 -5.00 -12.38 1.85
C LEU A 8 -5.38 -10.91 1.83
N LEU A 9 -6.40 -10.55 2.61
CA LEU A 9 -6.93 -9.20 2.68
C LEU A 9 -6.92 -8.68 4.12
N PRO A 10 -6.00 -7.78 4.48
CA PRO A 10 -6.16 -6.98 5.69
C PRO A 10 -7.27 -5.94 5.48
N THR A 11 -8.14 -5.77 6.48
CA THR A 11 -9.20 -4.75 6.48
C THR A 11 -9.16 -3.92 7.75
N TYR A 12 -9.52 -2.64 7.61
CA TYR A 12 -9.71 -1.73 8.74
C TYR A 12 -10.67 -0.60 8.33
N ASN A 13 -11.83 -0.53 8.98
CA ASN A 13 -12.88 0.45 8.69
C ASN A 13 -13.25 0.56 7.20
N CYS A 14 -13.35 -0.56 6.51
CA CYS A 14 -13.78 -0.60 5.11
C CYS A 14 -14.70 -1.78 4.83
N ASP A 15 -15.59 -1.61 3.85
CA ASP A 15 -16.45 -2.65 3.31
C ASP A 15 -15.73 -3.37 2.18
N CYS A 16 -15.41 -4.64 2.38
CA CYS A 16 -14.74 -5.47 1.38
C CYS A 16 -15.67 -6.49 0.69
N THR A 17 -16.98 -6.47 0.98
CA THR A 17 -17.91 -7.50 0.55
C THR A 17 -17.97 -7.68 -0.97
N ALA A 18 -18.04 -6.58 -1.74
CA ALA A 18 -18.08 -6.62 -3.19
C ALA A 18 -16.76 -7.15 -3.79
N LEU A 19 -15.61 -6.72 -3.24
CA LEU A 19 -14.29 -7.21 -3.66
C LEU A 19 -14.16 -8.71 -3.43
N ILE A 20 -14.54 -9.20 -2.26
CA ILE A 20 -14.45 -10.62 -1.91
C ILE A 20 -15.38 -11.47 -2.78
N SER A 21 -16.62 -11.04 -2.99
CA SER A 21 -17.57 -11.75 -3.84
C SER A 21 -17.06 -11.88 -5.28
N GLU A 22 -16.45 -10.83 -5.83
CA GLU A 22 -15.89 -10.88 -7.18
C GLU A 22 -14.64 -11.76 -7.26
N LEU A 23 -13.74 -11.70 -6.28
CA LEU A 23 -12.57 -12.58 -6.21
C LEU A 23 -12.98 -14.06 -6.13
N GLN A 24 -13.94 -14.38 -5.27
CA GLN A 24 -14.47 -15.74 -5.11
C GLN A 24 -15.11 -16.22 -6.41
N ARG A 25 -15.97 -15.41 -7.03
CA ARG A 25 -16.60 -15.72 -8.31
C ARG A 25 -15.58 -16.05 -9.41
N GLN A 26 -14.50 -15.26 -9.50
CA GLN A 26 -13.44 -15.51 -10.49
C GLN A 26 -12.64 -16.78 -10.18
N CYS A 27 -12.32 -17.04 -8.91
CA CYS A 27 -11.62 -18.27 -8.52
C CYS A 27 -12.43 -19.53 -8.86
N VAL A 28 -13.75 -19.50 -8.60
CA VAL A 28 -14.69 -20.60 -8.96
C VAL A 28 -14.75 -20.78 -10.47
N ALA A 29 -14.88 -19.68 -11.23
CA ALA A 29 -14.94 -19.73 -12.70
C ALA A 29 -13.66 -20.30 -13.33
N GLU A 30 -12.49 -20.05 -12.73
CA GLU A 30 -11.21 -20.62 -13.18
C GLU A 30 -10.97 -22.07 -12.67
N GLY A 31 -11.84 -22.62 -11.85
CA GLY A 31 -11.68 -23.94 -11.26
C GLY A 31 -10.39 -24.10 -10.44
N THR A 32 -9.90 -22.99 -9.87
CA THR A 32 -8.63 -23.01 -9.12
C THR A 32 -8.86 -23.48 -7.68
N ASN A 33 -7.87 -24.15 -7.10
CA ASN A 33 -7.89 -24.47 -5.66
C ASN A 33 -7.50 -23.21 -4.89
N PHE A 34 -8.44 -22.62 -4.15
CA PHE A 34 -8.24 -21.34 -3.48
C PHE A 34 -8.74 -21.31 -2.04
N GLU A 35 -8.31 -20.33 -1.30
CA GLU A 35 -8.89 -19.81 -0.08
C GLU A 35 -8.77 -18.27 -0.09
N ILE A 36 -9.75 -17.60 0.48
CA ILE A 36 -9.73 -16.14 0.70
C ILE A 36 -9.78 -15.92 2.22
N ILE A 37 -8.77 -15.25 2.76
CA ILE A 37 -8.67 -14.98 4.19
C ILE A 37 -8.67 -13.48 4.40
N VAL A 38 -9.71 -12.99 5.06
CA VAL A 38 -9.88 -11.60 5.42
C VAL A 38 -9.64 -11.46 6.92
N ALA A 39 -8.76 -10.55 7.32
CA ALA A 39 -8.55 -10.25 8.74
C ALA A 39 -8.84 -8.77 9.01
N ASP A 40 -9.82 -8.53 9.87
CA ASP A 40 -10.15 -7.21 10.40
C ASP A 40 -9.21 -6.86 11.54
N ASP A 41 -8.47 -5.76 11.41
CA ASP A 41 -7.47 -5.30 12.37
C ASP A 41 -8.11 -4.45 13.49
N ALA A 42 -9.16 -4.99 14.12
CA ALA A 42 -9.93 -4.35 15.20
C ALA A 42 -10.57 -3.02 14.77
N SER A 43 -11.37 -3.05 13.72
CA SER A 43 -12.15 -1.88 13.27
C SER A 43 -13.04 -1.33 14.38
N PRO A 44 -12.95 -0.05 14.74
CA PRO A 44 -13.84 0.56 15.72
C PRO A 44 -15.28 0.72 15.21
N ASP A 45 -15.48 0.89 13.91
CA ASP A 45 -16.81 1.01 13.30
C ASP A 45 -17.46 -0.36 13.08
N LYS A 46 -18.36 -0.74 13.97
CA LYS A 46 -19.07 -2.03 13.93
C LYS A 46 -19.91 -2.25 12.68
N ARG A 47 -20.29 -1.19 11.95
CA ARG A 47 -21.06 -1.32 10.70
C ARG A 47 -20.28 -2.11 9.66
N PHE A 48 -18.97 -1.85 9.53
CA PHE A 48 -18.11 -2.61 8.62
C PHE A 48 -17.95 -4.06 9.05
N ILE A 49 -17.75 -4.32 10.35
CA ILE A 49 -17.61 -5.68 10.89
C ILE A 49 -18.88 -6.49 10.57
N ILE A 50 -20.07 -5.95 10.92
CA ILE A 50 -21.35 -6.63 10.68
C ILE A 50 -21.52 -6.96 9.19
N LYS A 51 -21.20 -6.00 8.33
CA LYS A 51 -21.32 -6.19 6.89
C LYS A 51 -20.33 -7.23 6.37
N ASN A 52 -19.07 -7.14 6.77
CA ASN A 52 -18.02 -8.05 6.33
C ASN A 52 -18.21 -9.49 6.83
N ARG A 53 -18.85 -9.71 7.98
CA ARG A 53 -19.19 -11.06 8.47
C ARG A 53 -19.96 -11.89 7.44
N THR A 54 -20.78 -11.26 6.59
CA THR A 54 -21.58 -11.96 5.58
C THR A 54 -20.75 -12.71 4.54
N ILE A 55 -19.47 -12.32 4.33
CA ILE A 55 -18.60 -13.02 3.38
C ILE A 55 -18.24 -14.43 3.83
N SER A 56 -18.34 -14.73 5.12
CA SER A 56 -18.09 -16.09 5.64
C SER A 56 -19.11 -17.13 5.13
N ASN A 57 -20.21 -16.70 4.52
CA ASN A 57 -21.16 -17.58 3.87
C ASN A 57 -20.71 -18.03 2.45
N LEU A 58 -19.63 -17.47 1.93
CA LEU A 58 -19.06 -17.82 0.64
C LEU A 58 -18.08 -18.99 0.79
N ASP A 59 -18.20 -19.99 -0.09
CA ASP A 59 -17.31 -21.16 -0.08
C ASP A 59 -15.85 -20.74 -0.29
N GLY A 60 -14.96 -21.26 0.54
CA GLY A 60 -13.53 -20.96 0.51
C GLY A 60 -13.14 -19.61 1.10
N VAL A 61 -14.05 -18.90 1.77
CA VAL A 61 -13.82 -17.58 2.38
C VAL A 61 -13.85 -17.68 3.90
N ARG A 62 -12.86 -17.07 4.57
CA ARG A 62 -12.82 -16.93 6.04
C ARG A 62 -12.69 -15.47 6.42
N TYR A 63 -13.52 -14.99 7.34
CA TYR A 63 -13.41 -13.67 7.98
C TYR A 63 -12.97 -13.82 9.42
N ILE A 64 -11.92 -13.11 9.81
CA ILE A 64 -11.29 -13.18 11.12
C ILE A 64 -11.30 -11.80 11.74
N GLU A 65 -11.88 -11.66 12.92
CA GLU A 65 -11.88 -10.42 13.69
C GLU A 65 -10.76 -10.47 14.73
N ARG A 66 -9.91 -9.45 14.71
CA ARG A 66 -8.86 -9.27 15.71
C ARG A 66 -9.38 -8.44 16.88
N GLU A 67 -8.91 -8.72 18.08
CA GLU A 67 -9.29 -7.97 19.28
C GLU A 67 -8.58 -6.63 19.40
N GLN A 68 -7.38 -6.52 18.81
CA GLN A 68 -6.52 -5.35 18.88
C GLN A 68 -5.95 -5.00 17.50
N ASN A 69 -5.86 -3.70 17.23
CA ASN A 69 -5.16 -3.20 16.06
C ASN A 69 -3.64 -3.40 16.24
N VAL A 70 -3.05 -4.19 15.37
CA VAL A 70 -1.62 -4.54 15.42
C VAL A 70 -0.81 -3.84 14.33
N GLY A 71 -1.47 -3.15 13.41
CA GLY A 71 -0.85 -2.41 12.31
C GLY A 71 -0.54 -3.24 11.07
N ARG A 72 -0.17 -2.54 10.00
CA ARG A 72 -0.09 -3.08 8.63
C ARG A 72 0.86 -4.27 8.46
N SER A 73 2.03 -4.23 9.08
CA SER A 73 3.02 -5.32 9.00
C SER A 73 2.55 -6.57 9.72
N ALA A 74 2.12 -6.42 10.98
CA ALA A 74 1.75 -7.55 11.81
C ALA A 74 0.47 -8.25 11.33
N ILE A 75 -0.56 -7.48 10.85
CA ILE A 75 -1.77 -8.10 10.30
C ILE A 75 -1.47 -8.89 9.01
N ARG A 76 -0.56 -8.40 8.14
CA ARG A 76 -0.16 -9.15 6.95
C ARG A 76 0.65 -10.41 7.29
N ASN A 77 1.55 -10.35 8.26
CA ASN A 77 2.27 -11.53 8.76
C ASN A 77 1.31 -12.56 9.37
N TYR A 78 0.33 -12.09 10.16
CA TYR A 78 -0.72 -12.93 10.67
C TYR A 78 -1.49 -13.63 9.55
N LEU A 79 -1.91 -12.92 8.52
CA LEU A 79 -2.59 -13.51 7.36
C LEU A 79 -1.72 -14.54 6.65
N VAL A 80 -0.41 -14.30 6.50
CA VAL A 80 0.53 -15.29 5.94
C VAL A 80 0.57 -16.56 6.78
N SER A 81 0.53 -16.45 8.10
CA SER A 81 0.51 -17.62 9.00
C SER A 81 -0.76 -18.47 8.85
N GLN A 82 -1.86 -17.86 8.39
CA GLN A 82 -3.13 -18.53 8.15
C GLN A 82 -3.24 -19.17 6.76
N ALA A 83 -2.34 -18.83 5.83
CA ALA A 83 -2.35 -19.27 4.45
C ALA A 83 -1.87 -20.72 4.31
N SER A 84 -2.58 -21.53 3.49
CA SER A 84 -2.26 -22.93 3.25
C SER A 84 -1.80 -23.25 1.82
N LYS A 85 -2.11 -22.36 0.84
CA LYS A 85 -1.85 -22.64 -0.57
C LYS A 85 -0.42 -22.27 -0.98
N GLU A 86 -0.03 -22.71 -2.16
CA GLU A 86 1.32 -22.51 -2.70
C GLU A 86 1.63 -21.06 -3.04
N TRP A 87 0.64 -20.31 -3.53
CA TRP A 87 0.78 -18.94 -3.94
C TRP A 87 -0.06 -18.01 -3.06
N ILE A 88 0.54 -16.90 -2.65
CA ILE A 88 -0.10 -15.90 -1.80
C ILE A 88 -0.33 -14.63 -2.61
N LEU A 89 -1.60 -14.21 -2.73
CA LEU A 89 -2.01 -12.95 -3.34
C LEU A 89 -2.41 -11.95 -2.24
N PHE A 90 -1.74 -10.80 -2.19
CA PHE A 90 -2.10 -9.71 -1.27
C PHE A 90 -2.93 -8.65 -1.97
N ILE A 91 -4.06 -8.30 -1.39
CA ILE A 91 -4.93 -7.20 -1.83
C ILE A 91 -5.43 -6.46 -0.60
N ASP A 92 -5.36 -5.12 -0.58
CA ASP A 92 -5.95 -4.32 0.49
C ASP A 92 -7.48 -4.29 0.35
N GLY A 93 -8.21 -4.37 1.48
CA GLY A 93 -9.66 -4.54 1.50
C GLY A 93 -10.48 -3.32 1.05
N ASP A 94 -9.85 -2.14 0.92
CA ASP A 94 -10.45 -0.87 0.48
C ASP A 94 -10.37 -0.65 -1.05
N LEU A 95 -9.96 -1.67 -1.81
CA LEU A 95 -9.82 -1.62 -3.26
C LEU A 95 -11.00 -2.29 -3.97
N SER A 96 -11.11 -2.09 -5.28
CA SER A 96 -12.13 -2.71 -6.13
C SER A 96 -11.50 -3.44 -7.32
N LEU A 97 -12.29 -4.33 -7.95
CA LEU A 97 -11.94 -4.97 -9.21
C LEU A 97 -12.82 -4.46 -10.33
N ASN A 98 -12.21 -4.15 -11.46
CA ASN A 98 -12.88 -3.81 -12.71
C ASN A 98 -12.46 -4.72 -13.88
N ASN A 99 -11.65 -5.75 -13.61
CA ASN A 99 -11.13 -6.71 -14.57
C ASN A 99 -11.72 -8.10 -14.32
N ALA A 100 -12.59 -8.57 -15.20
CA ALA A 100 -13.22 -9.89 -15.09
C ALA A 100 -12.24 -11.07 -15.28
N LYS A 101 -11.01 -10.80 -15.77
CA LYS A 101 -9.93 -11.79 -15.93
C LYS A 101 -8.81 -11.63 -14.91
N PHE A 102 -9.09 -10.98 -13.78
CA PHE A 102 -8.06 -10.65 -12.80
C PHE A 102 -7.33 -11.88 -12.26
N ILE A 103 -8.05 -12.90 -11.82
CA ILE A 103 -7.47 -14.17 -11.34
C ILE A 103 -6.83 -14.94 -12.51
N HIS A 104 -7.49 -15.03 -13.67
CA HIS A 104 -6.94 -15.67 -14.86
C HIS A 104 -5.54 -15.14 -15.20
N ASN A 105 -5.37 -13.81 -15.21
CA ASN A 105 -4.10 -13.17 -15.54
C ASN A 105 -2.98 -13.58 -14.56
N TYR A 106 -3.27 -13.72 -13.27
CA TYR A 106 -2.30 -14.21 -12.30
C TYR A 106 -1.97 -15.70 -12.46
N LEU A 107 -2.97 -16.52 -12.81
CA LEU A 107 -2.73 -17.95 -13.03
C LEU A 107 -1.81 -18.19 -14.23
N LYS A 108 -1.90 -17.36 -15.27
CA LYS A 108 -1.10 -17.46 -16.50
C LYS A 108 0.27 -16.80 -16.41
N ALA A 109 0.45 -15.79 -15.56
CA ALA A 109 1.70 -15.06 -15.49
C ALA A 109 2.81 -15.89 -14.84
N GLU A 110 4.06 -15.65 -15.23
CA GLU A 110 5.26 -16.34 -14.74
C GLU A 110 6.15 -15.38 -13.94
N GLY A 111 6.88 -15.92 -12.98
CA GLY A 111 7.80 -15.19 -12.07
C GLY A 111 7.69 -15.74 -10.65
N ASP A 112 8.64 -15.41 -9.80
CA ASP A 112 8.60 -15.76 -8.37
C ASP A 112 7.63 -14.82 -7.61
N VAL A 113 7.55 -13.57 -8.09
CA VAL A 113 6.62 -12.53 -7.65
C VAL A 113 6.01 -11.87 -8.88
N ILE A 114 4.68 -11.73 -8.90
CA ILE A 114 3.96 -11.09 -10.00
C ILE A 114 3.16 -9.93 -9.45
N VAL A 115 3.37 -8.72 -9.96
CA VAL A 115 2.77 -7.47 -9.47
C VAL A 115 1.77 -6.95 -10.49
N GLY A 116 0.49 -6.85 -10.10
CA GLY A 116 -0.59 -6.38 -10.99
C GLY A 116 -0.67 -4.85 -11.08
N GLY A 117 -0.33 -4.16 -9.99
CA GLY A 117 -0.37 -2.69 -9.91
C GLY A 117 -1.71 -2.15 -9.45
N ILE A 118 -1.81 -0.82 -9.46
CA ILE A 118 -2.99 -0.07 -9.04
C ILE A 118 -3.38 0.87 -10.18
N SER A 119 -4.68 1.00 -10.45
CA SER A 119 -5.24 2.06 -11.27
C SER A 119 -6.04 3.03 -10.40
N ILE A 120 -6.08 4.28 -10.83
CA ILE A 120 -6.83 5.34 -10.14
C ILE A 120 -8.11 5.59 -10.91
N VAL A 121 -9.24 5.69 -10.19
CA VAL A 121 -10.52 6.02 -10.82
C VAL A 121 -10.48 7.39 -11.50
N GLU A 122 -10.97 7.47 -12.73
CA GLU A 122 -11.12 8.72 -13.47
C GLU A 122 -12.45 9.38 -13.08
N ASN A 123 -12.45 10.15 -12.00
CA ASN A 123 -13.61 10.88 -11.53
C ASN A 123 -13.23 12.23 -10.90
N GLU A 124 -12.77 13.15 -11.73
CA GLU A 124 -12.35 14.48 -11.30
C GLU A 124 -13.52 15.31 -10.74
N LYS A 125 -14.74 15.08 -11.22
CA LYS A 125 -15.94 15.77 -10.70
C LYS A 125 -16.14 15.47 -9.21
N ARG A 126 -15.91 14.23 -8.78
CA ARG A 126 -16.03 13.83 -7.37
C ARG A 126 -14.76 14.14 -6.57
N TRP A 127 -13.59 13.89 -7.14
CA TRP A 127 -12.33 13.80 -6.40
C TRP A 127 -11.32 14.92 -6.74
N GLY A 128 -11.62 15.81 -7.70
CA GLY A 128 -10.72 16.86 -8.14
C GLY A 128 -10.25 17.83 -7.05
N ASN A 129 -10.97 17.92 -5.93
CA ASN A 129 -10.60 18.70 -4.75
C ASN A 129 -9.92 17.88 -3.65
N ASN A 130 -9.64 16.59 -3.92
CA ASN A 130 -8.99 15.71 -2.96
C ASN A 130 -7.47 15.67 -3.21
N LEU A 131 -6.67 15.89 -2.15
CA LEU A 131 -5.20 15.94 -2.22
C LEU A 131 -4.61 14.60 -2.64
N ARG A 132 -5.11 13.48 -2.07
CA ARG A 132 -4.61 12.14 -2.39
C ARG A 132 -4.92 11.77 -3.83
N TYR A 133 -6.14 12.04 -4.29
CA TYR A 133 -6.52 11.83 -5.68
C TYR A 133 -5.58 12.57 -6.65
N ARG A 134 -5.36 13.87 -6.42
CA ARG A 134 -4.44 14.68 -7.25
C ARG A 134 -3.02 14.14 -7.23
N TYR A 135 -2.54 13.72 -6.06
CA TYR A 135 -1.19 13.18 -5.90
C TYR A 135 -1.02 11.86 -6.65
N GLU A 136 -1.93 10.90 -6.43
CA GLU A 136 -1.90 9.60 -7.11
C GLU A 136 -2.09 9.75 -8.63
N HIS A 137 -3.03 10.60 -9.05
CA HIS A 137 -3.27 10.88 -10.47
C HIS A 137 -2.05 11.53 -11.14
N SER A 138 -1.33 12.42 -10.46
CA SER A 138 -0.09 13.02 -10.99
C SER A 138 1.05 12.00 -11.20
N SER A 139 0.96 10.85 -10.54
CA SER A 139 1.94 9.74 -10.62
C SER A 139 1.48 8.59 -11.51
N LYS A 140 0.30 8.70 -12.15
CA LYS A 140 -0.36 7.61 -12.90
C LYS A 140 0.54 6.96 -13.95
N GLU A 141 1.30 7.76 -14.68
CA GLU A 141 2.21 7.26 -15.71
C GLU A 141 3.39 6.48 -15.10
N ALA A 142 3.89 6.95 -13.95
CA ALA A 142 5.01 6.31 -13.24
C ALA A 142 4.65 4.92 -12.70
N ILE A 143 3.37 4.66 -12.41
CA ILE A 143 2.89 3.36 -11.89
C ILE A 143 2.39 2.40 -12.97
N SER A 144 2.51 2.73 -14.27
CA SER A 144 2.22 1.81 -15.37
C SER A 144 3.09 0.56 -15.31
N ALA A 145 2.62 -0.58 -15.84
CA ALA A 145 3.38 -1.83 -15.84
C ALA A 145 4.75 -1.68 -16.49
N GLU A 146 4.85 -0.91 -17.59
CA GLU A 146 6.10 -0.62 -18.29
C GLU A 146 7.11 0.12 -17.39
N ASN A 147 6.66 1.17 -16.70
CA ASN A 147 7.54 1.95 -15.83
C ASN A 147 7.91 1.19 -14.56
N ARG A 148 7.00 0.39 -14.00
CA ARG A 148 7.31 -0.48 -12.85
C ARG A 148 8.41 -1.50 -13.14
N ARG A 149 8.49 -2.02 -14.38
CA ARG A 149 9.59 -2.95 -14.80
C ARG A 149 10.98 -2.32 -14.72
N LYS A 150 11.09 -0.98 -14.79
CA LYS A 150 12.37 -0.27 -14.63
C LYS A 150 12.90 -0.29 -13.19
N THR A 151 11.99 -0.48 -12.22
CA THR A 151 12.30 -0.57 -10.78
C THR A 151 11.61 -1.78 -10.15
N PRO A 152 11.98 -3.02 -10.53
CA PRO A 152 11.16 -4.21 -10.29
C PRO A 152 10.89 -4.51 -8.81
N TYR A 153 11.79 -4.12 -7.91
CA TYR A 153 11.64 -4.34 -6.47
C TYR A 153 10.90 -3.23 -5.72
N GLN A 154 10.22 -2.34 -6.45
CA GLN A 154 9.34 -1.32 -5.90
C GLN A 154 7.87 -1.67 -6.24
N HIS A 155 6.91 -0.88 -5.73
CA HIS A 155 5.47 -1.03 -6.03
C HIS A 155 4.85 -2.35 -5.51
N LEU A 156 5.25 -2.79 -4.32
CA LEU A 156 4.77 -4.02 -3.66
C LEU A 156 3.79 -3.73 -2.50
N SER A 157 3.11 -2.58 -2.52
CA SER A 157 2.21 -2.16 -1.43
C SER A 157 0.95 -3.03 -1.36
N THR A 158 0.42 -3.41 -2.50
CA THR A 158 -0.77 -4.26 -2.66
C THR A 158 -0.79 -4.87 -4.06
N ASN A 159 -1.73 -5.78 -4.33
CA ASN A 159 -1.96 -6.41 -5.62
C ASN A 159 -0.71 -7.07 -6.21
N PHE A 160 -0.14 -7.97 -5.45
CA PHE A 160 0.91 -8.84 -5.94
C PHE A 160 0.71 -10.27 -5.44
N ILE A 161 1.13 -11.23 -6.25
CA ILE A 161 1.18 -12.64 -5.90
C ILE A 161 2.64 -13.09 -5.79
N ALA A 162 2.96 -13.91 -4.80
CA ALA A 162 4.29 -14.48 -4.64
C ALA A 162 4.22 -15.93 -4.18
N ASN A 163 5.24 -16.72 -4.52
CA ASN A 163 5.35 -18.08 -4.05
C ASN A 163 5.53 -18.10 -2.52
N ARG A 164 4.77 -18.94 -1.82
CA ARG A 164 4.75 -19.04 -0.36
C ARG A 164 6.12 -19.39 0.22
N LYS A 165 6.91 -20.22 -0.46
CA LYS A 165 8.27 -20.57 -0.01
C LYS A 165 9.20 -19.36 -0.01
N LEU A 166 9.05 -18.48 -1.01
CA LEU A 166 9.81 -17.23 -1.11
C LEU A 166 9.39 -16.21 -0.04
N ILE A 167 8.09 -16.07 0.19
CA ILE A 167 7.54 -15.17 1.20
C ILE A 167 8.00 -15.57 2.61
N GLY A 168 7.99 -16.86 2.92
CA GLY A 168 8.27 -17.36 4.28
C GLY A 168 7.13 -17.05 5.25
N THR A 169 7.40 -17.09 6.56
CA THR A 169 6.38 -16.94 7.61
C THR A 169 6.13 -15.48 8.03
N ASN A 170 7.18 -14.65 8.08
CA ASN A 170 7.12 -13.23 8.51
C ASN A 170 7.78 -12.33 7.47
N PRO A 171 7.10 -12.05 6.34
CA PRO A 171 7.69 -11.25 5.27
C PRO A 171 7.86 -9.77 5.61
N TYR A 172 6.99 -9.22 6.43
CA TYR A 172 6.98 -7.81 6.78
C TYR A 172 7.72 -7.55 8.10
N ASN A 173 8.44 -6.43 8.17
CA ASN A 173 9.12 -6.01 9.39
C ASN A 173 8.10 -5.40 10.38
N GLU A 174 7.88 -6.07 11.51
CA GLU A 174 6.94 -5.63 12.55
C GLU A 174 7.47 -4.49 13.43
N ASP A 175 8.74 -4.11 13.32
CA ASP A 175 9.24 -2.88 13.94
C ASP A 175 8.64 -1.63 13.28
N ILE A 176 8.14 -1.76 12.04
CA ILE A 176 7.32 -0.74 11.40
C ILE A 176 5.89 -0.83 11.93
N LYS A 177 5.65 -0.18 13.07
CA LYS A 177 4.34 -0.11 13.71
C LYS A 177 3.44 0.98 13.12
N GLN A 178 4.04 2.01 12.54
CA GLN A 178 3.35 3.15 11.93
C GLN A 178 3.20 2.95 10.41
N TYR A 179 2.43 3.84 9.78
CA TYR A 179 2.16 3.80 8.36
C TYR A 179 3.41 4.02 7.50
N GLY A 180 3.59 3.19 6.46
CA GLY A 180 4.47 3.40 5.32
C GLY A 180 5.81 2.65 5.35
N PHE A 181 6.31 2.36 4.16
CA PHE A 181 7.60 1.73 3.85
C PHE A 181 7.75 0.25 4.19
N GLU A 182 6.73 -0.42 4.72
CA GLU A 182 6.72 -1.87 4.94
C GLU A 182 6.90 -2.64 3.63
N ASP A 183 6.29 -2.15 2.57
CA ASP A 183 6.37 -2.67 1.20
C ASP A 183 7.75 -2.46 0.57
N VAL A 184 8.39 -1.33 0.85
CA VAL A 184 9.75 -1.03 0.36
C VAL A 184 10.76 -1.99 0.97
N LEU A 185 10.65 -2.30 2.27
CA LEU A 185 11.51 -3.28 2.93
C LEU A 185 11.26 -4.70 2.42
N LEU A 186 10.01 -5.04 2.11
CA LEU A 186 9.67 -6.30 1.43
C LEU A 186 10.36 -6.39 0.07
N GLY A 187 10.34 -5.32 -0.72
CA GLY A 187 11.05 -5.24 -2.01
C GLY A 187 12.55 -5.44 -1.87
N LYS A 188 13.18 -4.85 -0.85
CA LYS A 188 14.60 -5.09 -0.53
C LYS A 188 14.88 -6.54 -0.21
N ARG A 189 13.99 -7.20 0.56
CA ARG A 189 14.11 -8.62 0.86
C ARG A 189 14.05 -9.47 -0.40
N PHE A 190 13.08 -9.22 -1.29
CA PHE A 190 13.00 -9.93 -2.57
C PHE A 190 14.24 -9.70 -3.45
N LYS A 191 14.79 -8.48 -3.44
CA LYS A 191 16.06 -8.21 -4.13
C LYS A 191 17.23 -9.00 -3.55
N ALA A 192 17.34 -9.10 -2.24
CA ALA A 192 18.39 -9.90 -1.58
C ALA A 192 18.27 -11.40 -1.87
N LEU A 193 17.04 -11.88 -2.10
CA LEU A 193 16.74 -13.26 -2.50
C LEU A 193 16.87 -13.48 -4.01
N ASN A 194 17.25 -12.48 -4.81
CA ASN A 194 17.31 -12.52 -6.27
C ASN A 194 15.98 -12.99 -6.91
N ALA A 195 14.84 -12.66 -6.30
CA ALA A 195 13.53 -13.05 -6.80
C ALA A 195 13.24 -12.45 -8.18
N LYS A 196 12.71 -13.26 -9.10
CA LYS A 196 12.26 -12.82 -10.42
C LYS A 196 10.89 -12.14 -10.28
N ILE A 197 10.89 -10.79 -10.32
CA ILE A 197 9.65 -10.00 -10.25
C ILE A 197 9.16 -9.68 -11.66
N ASN A 198 7.91 -10.05 -11.93
CA ASN A 198 7.20 -9.72 -13.18
C ASN A 198 6.09 -8.70 -12.91
N HIS A 199 6.13 -7.54 -13.57
CA HIS A 199 5.08 -6.54 -13.51
C HIS A 199 4.15 -6.69 -14.72
N ILE A 200 2.91 -7.07 -14.46
CA ILE A 200 1.85 -7.22 -15.46
C ILE A 200 0.84 -6.08 -15.37
N ASP A 201 0.09 -5.87 -16.43
CA ASP A 201 -1.04 -4.95 -16.43
C ASP A 201 -2.30 -5.68 -15.96
N ASN A 202 -2.47 -5.74 -14.63
CA ASN A 202 -3.59 -6.40 -13.96
C ASN A 202 -4.00 -5.61 -12.70
N PRO A 203 -4.33 -4.31 -12.86
CA PRO A 203 -4.50 -3.44 -11.72
C PRO A 203 -5.76 -3.73 -10.93
N VAL A 204 -5.69 -3.47 -9.62
CA VAL A 204 -6.86 -3.18 -8.77
C VAL A 204 -7.21 -1.70 -8.89
N LEU A 205 -8.46 -1.35 -8.65
CA LEU A 205 -8.95 0.02 -8.75
C LEU A 205 -8.98 0.69 -7.37
N PHE A 206 -8.27 1.81 -7.26
CA PHE A 206 -8.37 2.71 -6.12
C PHE A 206 -9.40 3.81 -6.44
N ASN A 207 -10.54 3.78 -5.79
CA ASN A 207 -11.73 4.56 -6.12
C ASN A 207 -12.36 5.32 -4.96
N ASP A 208 -11.78 5.23 -3.77
CA ASP A 208 -12.23 5.98 -2.59
C ASP A 208 -11.04 6.66 -1.89
N PHE A 209 -11.21 7.93 -1.55
CA PHE A 209 -10.13 8.76 -1.05
C PHE A 209 -10.54 9.42 0.26
N GLU A 210 -9.71 9.25 1.27
CA GLU A 210 -9.91 9.89 2.56
C GLU A 210 -9.84 11.41 2.50
N LEU A 211 -10.34 12.06 3.53
CA LEU A 211 -10.27 13.51 3.67
C LEU A 211 -8.81 14.01 3.60
N ASN A 212 -8.59 15.18 3.01
CA ASN A 212 -7.27 15.81 2.89
C ASN A 212 -6.49 15.87 4.21
N ALA A 213 -7.19 16.16 5.32
CA ALA A 213 -6.58 16.21 6.65
C ALA A 213 -6.07 14.83 7.11
N VAL A 214 -6.82 13.76 6.82
CA VAL A 214 -6.45 12.38 7.17
C VAL A 214 -5.25 11.94 6.33
N PHE A 215 -5.27 12.19 5.02
CA PHE A 215 -4.14 11.88 4.14
C PHE A 215 -2.86 12.62 4.56
N LEU A 216 -2.98 13.90 4.96
CA LEU A 216 -1.84 14.66 5.45
C LEU A 216 -1.26 14.06 6.75
N CYS A 217 -2.11 13.64 7.69
CA CYS A 217 -1.68 12.96 8.92
C CYS A 217 -0.95 11.63 8.63
N LYS A 218 -1.50 10.80 7.73
CA LYS A 218 -0.85 9.56 7.27
C LYS A 218 0.50 9.85 6.61
N THR A 219 0.59 10.92 5.83
CA THR A 219 1.86 11.35 5.22
C THR A 219 2.89 11.75 6.27
N GLU A 220 2.50 12.52 7.27
CA GLU A 220 3.39 12.90 8.38
C GLU A 220 3.87 11.66 9.15
N GLU A 221 2.99 10.69 9.36
CA GLU A 221 3.33 9.41 9.98
C GLU A 221 4.34 8.63 9.14
N ALA A 222 4.11 8.49 7.82
CA ALA A 222 5.06 7.85 6.91
C ALA A 222 6.43 8.57 6.90
N LEU A 223 6.45 9.90 7.01
CA LEU A 223 7.71 10.65 7.09
C LEU A 223 8.45 10.39 8.41
N ARG A 224 7.73 10.18 9.51
CA ARG A 224 8.35 9.75 10.79
C ARG A 224 8.92 8.34 10.70
N THR A 225 8.19 7.40 10.07
CA THR A 225 8.69 6.06 9.76
C THR A 225 9.96 6.14 8.90
N LEU A 226 9.96 6.95 7.84
CA LEU A 226 11.13 7.18 7.00
C LEU A 226 12.32 7.72 7.80
N SER A 227 12.07 8.61 8.75
CA SER A 227 13.11 9.14 9.63
C SER A 227 13.71 8.08 10.55
N THR A 228 12.90 7.14 11.03
CA THR A 228 13.36 6.04 11.90
C THR A 228 14.21 5.03 11.12
N PHE A 229 13.79 4.68 9.92
CA PHE A 229 14.42 3.65 9.09
C PHE A 229 15.28 4.23 7.95
N GLN A 230 15.92 5.40 8.18
CA GLN A 230 16.70 6.08 7.14
C GLN A 230 17.82 5.21 6.55
N THR A 231 18.49 4.43 7.38
CA THR A 231 19.61 3.57 6.99
C THR A 231 19.12 2.45 6.08
N GLU A 232 18.06 1.78 6.48
CA GLU A 232 17.45 0.66 5.75
C GLU A 232 16.82 1.12 4.43
N LEU A 233 16.24 2.33 4.41
CA LEU A 233 15.53 2.91 3.26
C LEU A 233 16.44 3.77 2.36
N LYS A 234 17.72 3.86 2.66
CA LYS A 234 18.70 4.58 1.83
C LYS A 234 18.73 4.00 0.41
N GLY A 235 18.60 4.87 -0.59
CA GLY A 235 18.56 4.50 -2.01
C GLY A 235 17.14 4.18 -2.54
N TYR A 236 16.15 4.03 -1.67
CA TYR A 236 14.76 3.74 -2.05
C TYR A 236 13.81 4.93 -1.90
N SER A 237 14.27 6.04 -1.35
CA SER A 237 13.48 7.26 -1.19
C SER A 237 14.15 8.48 -1.85
N ASN A 238 13.42 9.13 -2.76
CA ASN A 238 13.85 10.39 -3.36
C ASN A 238 13.99 11.48 -2.29
N LEU A 239 13.15 11.47 -1.27
CA LEU A 239 13.21 12.43 -0.17
C LEU A 239 14.53 12.29 0.59
N LEU A 240 14.96 11.07 0.94
CA LEU A 240 16.26 10.81 1.57
C LEU A 240 17.42 11.24 0.66
N LYS A 241 17.30 11.05 -0.65
CA LYS A 241 18.32 11.50 -1.62
C LYS A 241 18.45 13.04 -1.62
N ILE A 242 17.32 13.75 -1.64
CA ILE A 242 17.30 15.22 -1.62
C ILE A 242 17.85 15.74 -0.31
N THR A 243 17.34 15.26 0.83
CA THR A 243 17.77 15.73 2.15
C THR A 243 19.23 15.40 2.43
N GLY A 244 19.73 14.25 1.97
CA GLY A 244 21.14 13.92 2.04
C GLY A 244 22.04 14.88 1.23
N LYS A 245 21.58 15.38 0.07
CA LYS A 245 22.30 16.43 -0.68
C LYS A 245 22.32 17.77 0.09
N LEU A 246 21.16 18.20 0.63
CA LEU A 246 21.07 19.42 1.42
C LEU A 246 21.95 19.38 2.69
N GLN A 247 22.05 18.22 3.33
CA GLN A 247 22.95 18.01 4.48
C GLN A 247 24.43 18.12 4.08
N LYS A 248 24.82 17.49 2.97
CA LYS A 248 26.20 17.60 2.44
C LYS A 248 26.58 19.03 2.06
N MET A 249 25.62 19.82 1.58
CA MET A 249 25.80 21.24 1.26
C MET A 249 25.71 22.16 2.49
N HIS A 250 25.47 21.60 3.68
CA HIS A 250 25.26 22.35 4.93
C HIS A 250 24.12 23.39 4.91
N ILE A 251 23.13 23.22 4.03
CA ILE A 251 21.99 24.16 3.86
C ILE A 251 20.66 23.59 4.37
N SER A 252 20.65 22.43 5.01
CA SER A 252 19.43 21.81 5.57
C SER A 252 18.72 22.69 6.61
N TRP A 253 19.45 23.55 7.32
CA TRP A 253 18.92 24.49 8.30
C TRP A 253 17.94 25.50 7.67
N ILE A 254 18.12 25.86 6.39
CA ILE A 254 17.21 26.74 5.67
C ILE A 254 15.81 26.08 5.60
N GLY A 255 15.74 24.79 5.30
CA GLY A 255 14.48 24.06 5.27
C GLY A 255 13.81 24.00 6.65
N VAL A 256 14.59 23.83 7.72
CA VAL A 256 14.08 23.87 9.10
C VAL A 256 13.51 25.26 9.44
N TRP A 257 14.22 26.32 9.04
CA TRP A 257 13.77 27.69 9.24
C TRP A 257 12.48 27.98 8.43
N LEU A 258 12.46 27.62 7.16
CA LEU A 258 11.28 27.79 6.30
C LEU A 258 10.06 27.05 6.86
N TYR A 259 10.24 25.86 7.43
CA TYR A 259 9.12 25.13 8.04
C TYR A 259 8.43 25.93 9.14
N LYS A 260 9.17 26.63 10.01
CA LYS A 260 8.62 27.42 11.11
C LYS A 260 7.64 28.49 10.63
N PHE A 261 7.88 29.06 9.45
CA PHE A 261 7.02 30.11 8.88
C PHE A 261 5.94 29.56 7.94
N LEU A 262 6.27 28.53 7.15
CA LEU A 262 5.40 28.07 6.07
C LEU A 262 4.48 26.92 6.45
N HIS A 263 4.69 26.21 7.58
CA HIS A 263 3.90 25.03 7.89
C HIS A 263 2.39 25.32 8.03
N LYS A 264 2.00 26.46 8.62
CA LYS A 264 0.58 26.84 8.78
C LYS A 264 -0.08 27.13 7.43
N PRO A 265 0.44 28.05 6.59
CA PRO A 265 -0.16 28.31 5.28
C PRO A 265 -0.13 27.10 4.35
N LEU A 266 0.93 26.28 4.37
CA LEU A 266 0.96 25.02 3.62
C LEU A 266 -0.13 24.07 4.08
N LYS A 267 -0.26 23.79 5.39
CA LYS A 267 -1.33 22.95 5.93
C LYS A 267 -2.72 23.49 5.58
N HIS A 268 -2.92 24.80 5.59
CA HIS A 268 -4.19 25.40 5.22
C HIS A 268 -4.53 25.10 3.75
N ASN A 269 -3.60 25.30 2.81
CA ASN A 269 -3.81 24.93 1.41
C ASN A 269 -4.10 23.44 1.25
N LEU A 270 -3.28 22.58 1.87
CA LEU A 270 -3.35 21.13 1.70
C LEU A 270 -4.63 20.49 2.28
N LYS A 271 -5.22 21.12 3.30
CA LYS A 271 -6.51 20.70 3.88
C LYS A 271 -7.73 21.35 3.21
N GLY A 272 -7.50 22.37 2.38
CA GLY A 272 -8.56 23.15 1.72
C GLY A 272 -9.16 22.44 0.50
N ASN A 273 -10.02 23.17 -0.20
CA ASN A 273 -10.78 22.68 -1.36
C ASN A 273 -9.99 22.72 -2.69
N ASN A 274 -8.78 23.27 -2.71
CA ASN A 274 -7.94 23.29 -3.90
C ASN A 274 -6.47 23.00 -3.53
N PRO A 275 -6.18 21.77 -3.05
CA PRO A 275 -4.85 21.42 -2.60
C PRO A 275 -3.85 21.30 -3.76
N SER A 276 -2.65 21.83 -3.58
CA SER A 276 -1.58 21.78 -4.57
C SER A 276 -0.61 20.64 -4.31
N VAL A 277 -0.42 19.75 -5.29
CA VAL A 277 0.58 18.66 -5.23
C VAL A 277 2.00 19.21 -5.14
N PHE A 278 2.28 20.34 -5.78
CA PHE A 278 3.59 21.01 -5.66
C PHE A 278 3.85 21.45 -4.21
N LEU A 279 2.90 22.15 -3.58
CA LEU A 279 3.00 22.55 -2.18
C LEU A 279 3.06 21.35 -1.24
N PHE A 280 2.39 20.27 -1.57
CA PHE A 280 2.47 19.01 -0.83
C PHE A 280 3.89 18.43 -0.84
N ASN A 281 4.57 18.44 -1.98
CA ASN A 281 5.95 17.97 -2.07
C ASN A 281 6.92 18.87 -1.28
N ILE A 282 6.72 20.20 -1.32
CA ILE A 282 7.46 21.14 -0.47
C ILE A 282 7.19 20.83 1.02
N TYR A 283 5.93 20.67 1.39
CA TYR A 283 5.55 20.36 2.78
C TYR A 283 6.25 19.10 3.29
N LYS A 284 6.24 18.00 2.52
CA LYS A 284 6.93 16.75 2.87
C LYS A 284 8.42 16.99 3.15
N LEU A 285 9.10 17.75 2.29
CA LEU A 285 10.52 18.05 2.46
C LEU A 285 10.80 18.87 3.73
N LEU A 286 10.05 19.96 3.92
CA LEU A 286 10.24 20.84 5.06
C LEU A 286 9.89 20.15 6.39
N TYR A 287 8.80 19.39 6.42
CA TYR A 287 8.40 18.60 7.59
C TYR A 287 9.48 17.59 7.96
N PHE A 288 10.01 16.84 6.99
CA PHE A 288 11.02 15.83 7.23
C PHE A 288 12.34 16.44 7.75
N LEU A 289 12.79 17.57 7.18
CA LEU A 289 13.99 18.28 7.68
C LEU A 289 13.78 18.79 9.11
N HIS A 290 12.62 19.38 9.40
CA HIS A 290 12.29 19.86 10.73
C HIS A 290 12.22 18.71 11.74
N TYR A 291 11.51 17.63 11.42
CA TYR A 291 11.38 16.47 12.30
C TYR A 291 12.74 15.85 12.65
N ASN A 292 13.64 15.72 11.67
CA ASN A 292 15.00 15.23 11.92
C ASN A 292 15.86 16.20 12.74
N SER A 293 15.59 17.51 12.70
CA SER A 293 16.35 18.49 13.50
C SER A 293 16.03 18.48 14.98
N ILE A 294 14.80 18.10 15.35
CA ILE A 294 14.38 18.01 16.76
C ILE A 294 14.66 16.64 17.39
N ARG A 295 15.03 15.66 16.58
CA ARG A 295 15.33 14.29 17.03
C ARG A 295 16.82 14.07 17.30
N LYS A 296 17.66 14.99 16.86
CA LYS A 296 19.11 15.03 17.17
C LYS A 296 19.34 15.67 18.53
#